data_d1749900f7fa16bf6cfb7ff9a81a77b3
#
_entry.id   d1749900f7fa16bf6cfb7ff9a81a77b3
#
_cell.length_a   1.000
_cell.length_b   1.000
_cell.length_c   1.000
_cell.angle_alpha   90.00
_cell.angle_beta   90.00
_cell.angle_gamma   90.00
#
_symmetry.space_group_name_H-M   'P 1'
#
loop_
_entity.id
_entity.type
_entity.pdbx_description
1 polymer ?
#
loop_
_entity_poly.entity_id
_entity_poly.type
_entity_poly.pdbx_seq_one_letter_code
_entity_poly.pdbx_strand_id
1 'polypeptide(L)'
;MAVKAQPIIHVVVSVAFQDAGDTTRAIAIAAALRDLCPPGRDLKVTFLSCGSRFEYMITDAGFPIARAQPEVKGVSVAHDLKWSFPEFFGSVEIAKKFIEGQLAALRELKPNIVFHGMWAPASLAARMLGIRTINFLPVPLHPGSFAHGLIRDLPDMTPVVTSLPRPVRQWLAWLTGGMMVKKAPIFHQHNLGAAAAACGWPVKDTIFLFDMNMADLNLVNDHPVFHADYAHRLPKNIVITGPVFAPSVGDLDKDIIAHLTSGPGPSIFVTMGSSGTEDFLFEAIKALRLHKEDNWKAVVLASPSICAIEKAQEVAACDLRLLVTQRFIPALAANALVDVAVIHGGQGTVQTALAAGKPIVGVALQIEQQINLDNVMDAGAGIRIQRQHWKAKNIRNAIRTVLDNPGYTTKAGALRDTMNNMDGATTAAEVMWNFILRDEKI
;
A
#
# COMPACT_ATOMS: atom_id res chain seq x y z
N MET A 1 -46.27 -17.66 11.48
CA MET A 1 -45.16 -18.21 10.71
C MET A 1 -43.86 -17.79 11.41
N ALA A 2 -43.10 -18.72 11.95
CA ALA A 2 -41.79 -18.39 12.55
C ALA A 2 -40.88 -17.95 11.41
N VAL A 3 -40.40 -16.69 11.46
CA VAL A 3 -39.35 -16.19 10.55
C VAL A 3 -38.12 -17.05 10.84
N LYS A 4 -37.73 -17.93 9.91
CA LYS A 4 -36.46 -18.66 10.02
C LYS A 4 -35.37 -17.62 10.15
N ALA A 5 -34.65 -17.60 11.27
CA ALA A 5 -33.47 -16.78 11.42
C ALA A 5 -32.54 -17.09 10.26
N GLN A 6 -32.18 -16.08 9.46
CA GLN A 6 -31.25 -16.26 8.38
C GLN A 6 -29.85 -16.52 8.98
N PRO A 7 -29.03 -17.37 8.35
CA PRO A 7 -27.70 -17.65 8.85
C PRO A 7 -26.86 -16.37 8.88
N ILE A 8 -26.12 -16.18 9.96
CA ILE A 8 -25.17 -15.07 10.12
C ILE A 8 -24.03 -15.26 9.12
N ILE A 9 -23.76 -14.24 8.33
CA ILE A 9 -22.60 -14.22 7.45
C ILE A 9 -21.38 -13.77 8.26
N HIS A 10 -20.39 -14.64 8.42
CA HIS A 10 -19.18 -14.34 9.17
C HIS A 10 -18.00 -14.11 8.23
N VAL A 11 -17.48 -12.88 8.19
CA VAL A 11 -16.29 -12.47 7.45
C VAL A 11 -15.13 -12.33 8.44
N VAL A 12 -14.05 -13.08 8.21
CA VAL A 12 -12.80 -12.92 8.96
C VAL A 12 -11.83 -12.10 8.12
N VAL A 13 -11.38 -10.96 8.66
CA VAL A 13 -10.37 -10.09 8.05
C VAL A 13 -9.01 -10.48 8.62
N SER A 14 -8.15 -11.09 7.80
CA SER A 14 -6.82 -11.56 8.23
C SER A 14 -5.74 -11.04 7.29
N VAL A 15 -5.16 -9.90 7.64
CA VAL A 15 -4.01 -9.29 6.95
C VAL A 15 -2.81 -9.26 7.91
N ALA A 16 -1.63 -8.91 7.40
CA ALA A 16 -0.42 -8.85 8.25
C ALA A 16 -0.52 -7.80 9.36
N PHE A 17 -1.25 -6.70 9.14
CA PHE A 17 -1.43 -5.55 10.05
C PHE A 17 -0.14 -4.88 10.52
N GLN A 18 0.99 -5.14 9.88
CA GLN A 18 2.30 -4.62 10.28
C GLN A 18 2.63 -3.26 9.66
N ASP A 19 1.75 -2.76 8.78
CA ASP A 19 1.78 -1.39 8.28
C ASP A 19 0.41 -0.71 8.43
N ALA A 20 0.45 0.62 8.51
CA ALA A 20 -0.77 1.40 8.66
C ALA A 20 -1.66 1.36 7.42
N GLY A 21 -1.05 1.22 6.23
CA GLY A 21 -1.76 1.27 4.96
C GLY A 21 -2.73 0.10 4.79
N ASP A 22 -2.28 -1.13 5.02
CA ASP A 22 -3.14 -2.31 4.93
C ASP A 22 -4.18 -2.33 6.04
N THR A 23 -3.80 -1.94 7.25
CA THR A 23 -4.72 -1.87 8.39
C THR A 23 -5.87 -0.91 8.12
N THR A 24 -5.57 0.32 7.70
CA THR A 24 -6.59 1.35 7.45
C THR A 24 -7.50 1.02 6.27
N ARG A 25 -6.96 0.45 5.19
CA ARG A 25 -7.77 -0.01 4.05
C ARG A 25 -8.70 -1.15 4.44
N ALA A 26 -8.18 -2.15 5.17
CA ALA A 26 -9.00 -3.26 5.65
C ALA A 26 -10.15 -2.78 6.54
N ILE A 27 -9.89 -1.83 7.45
CA ILE A 27 -10.91 -1.21 8.31
C ILE A 27 -11.94 -0.46 7.48
N ALA A 28 -11.53 0.37 6.53
CA ALA A 28 -12.44 1.17 5.72
C ALA A 28 -13.39 0.28 4.89
N ILE A 29 -12.86 -0.77 4.26
CA ILE A 29 -13.67 -1.72 3.49
C ILE A 29 -14.61 -2.53 4.41
N ALA A 30 -14.14 -2.97 5.58
CA ALA A 30 -14.94 -3.71 6.54
C ALA A 30 -16.07 -2.85 7.13
N ALA A 31 -15.83 -1.56 7.38
CA ALA A 31 -16.83 -0.62 7.83
C ALA A 31 -17.91 -0.41 6.75
N ALA A 32 -17.51 -0.14 5.51
CA ALA A 32 -18.44 -0.02 4.40
C ALA A 32 -19.25 -1.32 4.18
N LEU A 33 -18.62 -2.49 4.32
CA LEU A 33 -19.31 -3.78 4.23
C LEU A 33 -20.38 -3.94 5.31
N ARG A 34 -20.09 -3.50 6.55
CA ARG A 34 -21.05 -3.50 7.66
C ARG A 34 -22.19 -2.53 7.39
N ASP A 35 -21.88 -1.32 6.96
CA ASP A 35 -22.85 -0.24 6.76
C ASP A 35 -23.80 -0.53 5.57
N LEU A 36 -23.32 -1.26 4.56
CA LEU A 36 -24.10 -1.74 3.41
C LEU A 36 -24.73 -3.12 3.61
N CYS A 37 -24.78 -3.64 4.84
CA CYS A 37 -25.42 -4.93 5.10
C CYS A 37 -26.89 -4.93 4.63
N PRO A 38 -27.30 -5.82 3.71
CA PRO A 38 -28.65 -5.83 3.19
C PRO A 38 -29.69 -6.06 4.29
N PRO A 39 -30.89 -5.44 4.18
CA PRO A 39 -31.98 -5.67 5.13
C PRO A 39 -32.32 -7.16 5.29
N GLY A 40 -32.47 -7.60 6.53
CA GLY A 40 -32.79 -9.00 6.84
C GLY A 40 -31.58 -9.93 6.83
N ARG A 41 -30.37 -9.42 6.73
CA ARG A 41 -29.11 -10.17 6.88
C ARG A 41 -28.40 -9.77 8.14
N ASP A 42 -27.72 -10.73 8.76
CA ASP A 42 -26.81 -10.51 9.88
C ASP A 42 -25.36 -10.70 9.42
N LEU A 43 -24.53 -9.68 9.63
CA LEU A 43 -23.10 -9.71 9.34
C LEU A 43 -22.28 -9.69 10.62
N LYS A 44 -21.36 -10.64 10.74
CA LYS A 44 -20.31 -10.64 11.74
C LYS A 44 -18.97 -10.41 11.05
N VAL A 45 -18.23 -9.40 11.48
CA VAL A 45 -16.86 -9.15 11.03
C VAL A 45 -15.91 -9.32 12.21
N THR A 46 -14.89 -10.15 12.04
CA THR A 46 -13.84 -10.39 13.06
C THR A 46 -12.48 -10.19 12.41
N PHE A 47 -11.63 -9.38 13.02
CA PHE A 47 -10.25 -9.24 12.60
C PHE A 47 -9.41 -10.33 13.26
N LEU A 48 -8.62 -11.05 12.47
CA LEU A 48 -7.72 -12.12 12.93
C LEU A 48 -6.28 -11.64 12.82
N SER A 49 -5.63 -11.39 13.96
CA SER A 49 -4.30 -10.80 14.04
C SER A 49 -3.32 -11.71 14.78
N CYS A 50 -2.07 -11.71 14.31
CA CYS A 50 -0.93 -12.30 15.02
C CYS A 50 -0.22 -11.31 15.96
N GLY A 51 -0.71 -10.09 16.08
CA GLY A 51 -0.10 -8.99 16.83
C GLY A 51 0.36 -7.85 15.92
N SER A 52 0.02 -6.63 16.28
CA SER A 52 0.42 -5.42 15.57
C SER A 52 0.32 -4.19 16.47
N ARG A 53 1.22 -3.24 16.24
CA ARG A 53 1.15 -1.91 16.84
C ARG A 53 -0.04 -1.06 16.34
N PHE A 54 -0.73 -1.49 15.29
CA PHE A 54 -1.87 -0.78 14.69
C PHE A 54 -3.24 -1.39 15.10
N GLU A 55 -3.26 -2.38 15.98
CA GLU A 55 -4.53 -3.03 16.42
C GLU A 55 -5.49 -2.06 17.11
N TYR A 56 -4.96 -1.02 17.75
CA TYR A 56 -5.82 0.02 18.34
C TYR A 56 -6.74 0.66 17.29
N MET A 57 -6.30 0.81 16.03
CA MET A 57 -7.16 1.35 14.96
C MET A 57 -8.35 0.43 14.69
N ILE A 58 -8.18 -0.89 14.81
CA ILE A 58 -9.24 -1.88 14.60
C ILE A 58 -10.26 -1.78 15.73
N THR A 59 -9.79 -1.72 16.99
CA THR A 59 -10.67 -1.60 18.17
C THR A 59 -11.39 -0.27 18.22
N ASP A 60 -10.70 0.83 17.87
CA ASP A 60 -11.29 2.17 17.79
C ASP A 60 -12.40 2.25 16.71
N ALA A 61 -12.27 1.46 15.62
CA ALA A 61 -13.31 1.32 14.61
C ALA A 61 -14.46 0.38 15.01
N GLY A 62 -14.43 -0.17 16.25
CA GLY A 62 -15.47 -1.01 16.82
C GLY A 62 -15.48 -2.46 16.32
N PHE A 63 -14.36 -2.97 15.81
CA PHE A 63 -14.24 -4.35 15.37
C PHE A 63 -13.58 -5.25 16.44
N PRO A 64 -14.09 -6.47 16.67
CA PRO A 64 -13.46 -7.45 17.53
C PRO A 64 -12.21 -8.04 16.88
N ILE A 65 -11.18 -8.30 17.71
CA ILE A 65 -9.95 -8.96 17.31
C ILE A 65 -9.90 -10.37 17.90
N ALA A 66 -9.73 -11.38 17.04
CA ALA A 66 -9.31 -12.73 17.42
C ALA A 66 -7.80 -12.87 17.26
N ARG A 67 -7.18 -13.76 18.02
CA ARG A 67 -5.74 -14.01 17.98
C ARG A 67 -5.41 -15.27 17.21
N ALA A 68 -4.39 -15.18 16.32
CA ALA A 68 -3.76 -16.33 15.70
C ALA A 68 -2.32 -16.47 16.20
N GLN A 69 -1.86 -17.70 16.32
CA GLN A 69 -0.46 -17.98 16.65
C GLN A 69 0.42 -18.00 15.36
N PRO A 70 1.72 -17.73 15.46
CA PRO A 70 2.43 -17.25 16.66
C PRO A 70 2.12 -15.77 16.90
N GLU A 71 2.05 -15.35 18.16
CA GLU A 71 2.00 -13.93 18.47
C GLU A 71 3.35 -13.27 18.16
N VAL A 72 3.29 -12.10 17.53
CA VAL A 72 4.46 -11.29 17.17
C VAL A 72 4.39 -9.91 17.81
N LYS A 73 5.54 -9.23 17.88
CA LYS A 73 5.59 -7.87 18.44
C LYS A 73 4.95 -6.82 17.55
N GLY A 74 4.72 -7.13 16.27
CA GLY A 74 4.15 -6.18 15.30
C GLY A 74 5.09 -5.02 14.97
N VAL A 75 6.40 -5.24 15.03
CA VAL A 75 7.41 -4.21 14.74
C VAL A 75 7.45 -3.88 13.25
N SER A 76 7.66 -4.91 12.43
CA SER A 76 7.61 -4.85 10.98
C SER A 76 7.58 -6.26 10.39
N VAL A 77 7.14 -6.40 9.15
CA VAL A 77 7.19 -7.68 8.40
C VAL A 77 8.61 -8.24 8.41
N ALA A 78 9.60 -7.42 8.12
CA ALA A 78 11.00 -7.86 8.08
C ALA A 78 11.49 -8.40 9.43
N HIS A 79 11.15 -7.73 10.53
CA HIS A 79 11.54 -8.15 11.87
C HIS A 79 10.81 -9.42 12.32
N ASP A 80 9.48 -9.44 12.19
CA ASP A 80 8.63 -10.48 12.77
C ASP A 80 8.68 -11.78 11.98
N LEU A 81 8.85 -11.70 10.66
CA LEU A 81 9.02 -12.86 9.78
C LEU A 81 10.49 -13.22 9.53
N LYS A 82 11.44 -12.46 10.08
CA LYS A 82 12.89 -12.56 9.81
C LYS A 82 13.19 -12.57 8.31
N TRP A 83 12.55 -11.64 7.60
CA TRP A 83 12.67 -11.52 6.16
C TRP A 83 14.11 -11.45 5.70
N SER A 84 14.46 -12.23 4.69
CA SER A 84 15.77 -12.22 4.04
C SER A 84 15.57 -12.48 2.55
N PHE A 85 15.92 -11.50 1.71
CA PHE A 85 15.75 -11.64 0.26
C PHE A 85 16.32 -12.95 -0.29
N PRO A 86 15.58 -13.69 -1.14
CA PRO A 86 14.26 -13.35 -1.70
C PRO A 86 13.06 -13.83 -0.87
N GLU A 87 13.28 -14.46 0.29
CA GLU A 87 12.26 -15.11 1.10
C GLU A 87 11.55 -14.13 2.04
N PHE A 88 10.20 -14.09 2.02
CA PHE A 88 9.41 -13.32 2.99
C PHE A 88 9.45 -13.92 4.39
N PHE A 89 9.57 -15.24 4.50
CA PHE A 89 9.73 -15.94 5.77
C PHE A 89 11.16 -16.45 5.88
N GLY A 90 11.86 -16.07 6.95
CA GLY A 90 13.28 -16.39 7.13
C GLY A 90 13.58 -17.89 7.32
N SER A 91 12.55 -18.72 7.59
CA SER A 91 12.68 -20.18 7.59
C SER A 91 11.35 -20.88 7.36
N VAL A 92 11.42 -22.18 7.02
CA VAL A 92 10.25 -23.07 6.87
C VAL A 92 9.46 -23.16 8.17
N GLU A 93 10.14 -23.25 9.33
CA GLU A 93 9.49 -23.35 10.64
C GLU A 93 8.69 -22.11 10.98
N ILE A 94 9.21 -20.92 10.65
CA ILE A 94 8.48 -19.65 10.85
C ILE A 94 7.24 -19.66 9.97
N ALA A 95 7.37 -19.90 8.67
CA ALA A 95 6.24 -19.93 7.75
C ALA A 95 5.18 -20.96 8.17
N LYS A 96 5.62 -22.17 8.59
CA LYS A 96 4.75 -23.25 9.06
C LYS A 96 3.93 -22.84 10.28
N LYS A 97 4.57 -22.22 11.29
CA LYS A 97 3.85 -21.74 12.49
C LYS A 97 2.74 -20.76 12.16
N PHE A 98 2.98 -19.83 11.24
CA PHE A 98 1.96 -18.88 10.80
C PHE A 98 0.81 -19.56 10.05
N ILE A 99 1.09 -20.53 9.16
CA ILE A 99 0.06 -21.29 8.45
C ILE A 99 -0.78 -22.11 9.46
N GLU A 100 -0.13 -22.85 10.36
CA GLU A 100 -0.81 -23.66 11.39
C GLU A 100 -1.67 -22.81 12.32
N GLY A 101 -1.17 -21.64 12.73
CA GLY A 101 -1.93 -20.70 13.56
C GLY A 101 -3.16 -20.14 12.86
N GLN A 102 -3.06 -19.81 11.58
CA GLN A 102 -4.21 -19.40 10.78
C GLN A 102 -5.22 -20.56 10.62
N LEU A 103 -4.73 -21.77 10.33
CA LEU A 103 -5.60 -22.96 10.24
C LEU A 103 -6.38 -23.22 11.54
N ALA A 104 -5.71 -23.14 12.69
CA ALA A 104 -6.33 -23.35 13.99
C ALA A 104 -7.42 -22.30 14.26
N ALA A 105 -7.08 -21.01 14.09
CA ALA A 105 -8.02 -19.91 14.31
C ALA A 105 -9.23 -19.97 13.35
N LEU A 106 -9.02 -20.25 12.08
CA LEU A 106 -10.12 -20.34 11.10
C LEU A 106 -11.03 -21.55 11.34
N ARG A 107 -10.50 -22.69 11.85
CA ARG A 107 -11.32 -23.84 12.29
C ARG A 107 -12.21 -23.50 13.47
N GLU A 108 -11.73 -22.69 14.40
CA GLU A 108 -12.49 -22.23 15.57
C GLU A 108 -13.54 -21.19 15.16
N LEU A 109 -13.16 -20.18 14.40
CA LEU A 109 -14.02 -19.07 13.98
C LEU A 109 -15.09 -19.49 12.96
N LYS A 110 -14.83 -20.50 12.15
CA LYS A 110 -15.71 -21.03 11.09
C LYS A 110 -16.33 -19.93 10.21
N PRO A 111 -15.53 -19.08 9.59
CA PRO A 111 -16.06 -18.01 8.75
C PRO A 111 -16.63 -18.55 7.43
N ASN A 112 -17.54 -17.78 6.84
CA ASN A 112 -18.02 -17.99 5.47
C ASN A 112 -17.00 -17.48 4.45
N ILE A 113 -16.24 -16.41 4.82
CA ILE A 113 -15.31 -15.73 3.95
C ILE A 113 -14.07 -15.31 4.75
N VAL A 114 -12.90 -15.45 4.13
CA VAL A 114 -11.65 -14.85 4.60
C VAL A 114 -11.25 -13.70 3.66
N PHE A 115 -11.10 -12.51 4.23
CA PHE A 115 -10.63 -11.30 3.55
C PHE A 115 -9.18 -11.04 3.96
N HIS A 116 -8.19 -11.22 3.03
CA HIS A 116 -6.82 -11.46 3.47
C HIS A 116 -5.74 -10.50 2.94
N GLY A 117 -5.97 -9.54 2.15
CA GLY A 117 -4.85 -8.72 1.62
C GLY A 117 -3.72 -9.60 1.04
N MET A 118 -2.48 -9.15 1.16
CA MET A 118 -1.30 -9.90 0.69
C MET A 118 -0.74 -10.89 1.74
N TRP A 119 -1.56 -11.34 2.70
CA TRP A 119 -1.16 -12.24 3.78
C TRP A 119 -1.28 -13.72 3.36
N ALA A 120 -0.20 -14.27 2.79
CA ALA A 120 -0.17 -15.64 2.27
C ALA A 120 -0.59 -16.73 3.28
N PRO A 121 -0.23 -16.71 4.57
CA PRO A 121 -0.71 -17.70 5.53
C PRO A 121 -2.23 -17.77 5.65
N ALA A 122 -2.93 -16.63 5.64
CA ALA A 122 -4.39 -16.61 5.69
C ALA A 122 -5.01 -17.14 4.39
N SER A 123 -4.47 -16.75 3.24
CA SER A 123 -4.89 -17.27 1.93
C SER A 123 -4.76 -18.78 1.85
N LEU A 124 -3.60 -19.34 2.24
CA LEU A 124 -3.34 -20.77 2.27
C LEU A 124 -4.29 -21.50 3.22
N ALA A 125 -4.41 -21.03 4.45
CA ALA A 125 -5.27 -21.65 5.46
C ALA A 125 -6.74 -21.67 5.04
N ALA A 126 -7.25 -20.57 4.48
CA ALA A 126 -8.61 -20.49 3.97
C ALA A 126 -8.86 -21.51 2.85
N ARG A 127 -7.95 -21.60 1.89
CA ARG A 127 -8.06 -22.55 0.76
C ARG A 127 -7.96 -24.00 1.22
N MET A 128 -7.07 -24.34 2.16
CA MET A 128 -6.97 -25.68 2.74
C MET A 128 -8.27 -26.11 3.45
N LEU A 129 -9.02 -25.15 3.97
CA LEU A 129 -10.31 -25.37 4.64
C LEU A 129 -11.52 -25.25 3.70
N GLY A 130 -11.31 -24.98 2.41
CA GLY A 130 -12.37 -24.76 1.44
C GLY A 130 -13.22 -23.52 1.70
N ILE A 131 -12.65 -22.53 2.40
CA ILE A 131 -13.32 -21.27 2.71
C ILE A 131 -13.10 -20.31 1.54
N ARG A 132 -14.16 -19.62 1.12
CA ARG A 132 -14.11 -18.60 0.06
C ARG A 132 -13.22 -17.44 0.48
N THR A 133 -12.47 -16.90 -0.48
CA THR A 133 -11.49 -15.86 -0.23
C THR A 133 -11.80 -14.57 -0.98
N ILE A 134 -11.58 -13.44 -0.33
CA ILE A 134 -11.56 -12.12 -0.95
C ILE A 134 -10.21 -11.49 -0.66
N ASN A 135 -9.65 -10.80 -1.63
CA ASN A 135 -8.40 -10.09 -1.47
C ASN A 135 -8.56 -8.61 -1.81
N PHE A 136 -7.72 -7.76 -1.23
CA PHE A 136 -7.51 -6.39 -1.71
C PHE A 136 -6.03 -6.17 -2.03
N LEU A 137 -5.79 -5.45 -3.10
CA LEU A 137 -4.47 -5.22 -3.66
C LEU A 137 -4.24 -3.72 -3.89
N PRO A 138 -3.05 -3.20 -3.67
CA PRO A 138 -2.73 -1.81 -3.96
C PRO A 138 -2.77 -1.50 -5.45
N VAL A 139 -2.29 -2.44 -6.27
CA VAL A 139 -2.31 -2.40 -7.73
C VAL A 139 -2.69 -3.80 -8.22
N PRO A 140 -3.12 -3.98 -9.47
CA PRO A 140 -3.54 -5.30 -9.96
C PRO A 140 -2.32 -6.24 -10.12
N LEU A 141 -1.82 -6.75 -9.01
CA LEU A 141 -0.69 -7.68 -8.91
C LEU A 141 -1.08 -9.07 -9.43
N HIS A 142 -1.19 -9.17 -10.73
CA HIS A 142 -1.53 -10.40 -11.46
C HIS A 142 -0.54 -10.62 -12.61
N PRO A 143 -0.12 -11.85 -12.93
CA PRO A 143 0.83 -12.11 -14.03
C PRO A 143 0.42 -11.50 -15.36
N GLY A 144 -0.89 -11.50 -15.66
CA GLY A 144 -1.44 -10.87 -16.86
C GLY A 144 -1.25 -9.35 -16.88
N SER A 145 -1.34 -8.68 -15.74
CA SER A 145 -1.12 -7.23 -15.65
C SER A 145 0.32 -6.87 -16.01
N PHE A 146 1.28 -7.64 -15.52
CA PHE A 146 2.69 -7.47 -15.86
C PHE A 146 2.97 -7.70 -17.35
N ALA A 147 2.26 -8.63 -17.97
CA ALA A 147 2.36 -8.87 -19.41
C ALA A 147 1.72 -7.78 -20.27
N HIS A 148 0.84 -6.95 -19.69
CA HIS A 148 0.02 -5.97 -20.43
C HIS A 148 0.32 -4.51 -20.06
N GLY A 149 1.36 -4.22 -19.28
CA GLY A 149 1.81 -2.85 -19.06
C GLY A 149 1.68 -2.32 -17.64
N LEU A 150 1.47 -3.18 -16.64
CA LEU A 150 1.55 -2.77 -15.23
C LEU A 150 2.92 -2.16 -14.90
N ILE A 151 4.00 -2.75 -15.43
CA ILE A 151 5.36 -2.22 -15.33
C ILE A 151 5.59 -1.23 -16.46
N ARG A 152 5.68 0.04 -16.11
CA ARG A 152 5.85 1.15 -17.07
C ARG A 152 7.31 1.54 -17.31
N ASP A 153 8.22 1.08 -16.46
CA ASP A 153 9.67 1.27 -16.61
C ASP A 153 10.39 0.05 -16.00
N LEU A 154 11.64 -0.17 -16.41
CA LEU A 154 12.45 -1.25 -15.83
C LEU A 154 12.69 -1.01 -14.33
N PRO A 155 12.71 -2.07 -13.51
CA PRO A 155 12.94 -1.91 -12.07
C PRO A 155 14.28 -1.23 -11.76
N ASP A 156 14.26 -0.26 -10.87
CA ASP A 156 15.45 0.50 -10.42
C ASP A 156 16.56 -0.39 -9.83
N MET A 157 16.24 -1.64 -9.54
CA MET A 157 17.19 -2.66 -9.03
C MET A 157 18.11 -3.24 -10.11
N THR A 158 17.99 -2.82 -11.37
CA THR A 158 18.82 -3.25 -12.50
C THR A 158 19.71 -2.13 -13.01
N PRO A 159 20.87 -1.80 -12.35
CA PRO A 159 21.61 -0.56 -12.56
C PRO A 159 22.12 -0.35 -13.99
N VAL A 160 22.55 -1.41 -14.67
CA VAL A 160 23.12 -1.32 -16.03
C VAL A 160 22.05 -0.88 -17.04
N VAL A 161 20.82 -1.32 -16.87
CA VAL A 161 19.72 -1.06 -17.81
C VAL A 161 19.03 0.28 -17.52
N THR A 162 19.11 0.75 -16.28
CA THR A 162 18.52 2.04 -15.87
C THR A 162 19.25 3.26 -16.42
N SER A 163 20.46 3.11 -16.96
CA SER A 163 21.17 4.18 -17.68
C SER A 163 20.61 4.46 -19.08
N LEU A 164 19.80 3.54 -19.63
CA LEU A 164 19.16 3.74 -20.94
C LEU A 164 18.11 4.87 -20.89
N PRO A 165 17.87 5.57 -22.04
CA PRO A 165 16.78 6.53 -22.13
C PRO A 165 15.42 5.93 -21.76
N ARG A 166 14.57 6.71 -21.08
CA ARG A 166 13.27 6.23 -20.58
C ARG A 166 12.41 5.53 -21.65
N PRO A 167 12.25 6.03 -22.88
CA PRO A 167 11.44 5.35 -23.90
C PRO A 167 11.95 3.93 -24.22
N VAL A 168 13.27 3.73 -24.22
CA VAL A 168 13.86 2.40 -24.42
C VAL A 168 13.57 1.48 -23.25
N ARG A 169 13.69 1.98 -22.01
CA ARG A 169 13.37 1.22 -20.82
C ARG A 169 11.88 0.83 -20.76
N GLN A 170 10.99 1.75 -21.13
CA GLN A 170 9.55 1.49 -21.20
C GLN A 170 9.22 0.40 -22.23
N TRP A 171 9.84 0.46 -23.41
CA TRP A 171 9.68 -0.59 -24.43
C TRP A 171 10.19 -1.94 -23.95
N LEU A 172 11.37 -1.98 -23.30
CA LEU A 172 11.92 -3.19 -22.69
C LEU A 172 11.02 -3.71 -21.57
N ALA A 173 10.51 -2.86 -20.71
CA ALA A 173 9.60 -3.24 -19.63
C ALA A 173 8.32 -3.88 -20.17
N TRP A 174 7.74 -3.29 -21.22
CA TRP A 174 6.58 -3.84 -21.90
C TRP A 174 6.89 -5.22 -22.53
N LEU A 175 8.03 -5.34 -23.22
CA LEU A 175 8.41 -6.59 -23.88
C LEU A 175 8.72 -7.71 -22.89
N THR A 176 9.34 -7.39 -21.75
CA THR A 176 9.89 -8.39 -20.82
C THR A 176 9.06 -8.56 -19.53
N GLY A 177 8.09 -7.68 -19.26
CA GLY A 177 7.39 -7.62 -17.98
C GLY A 177 6.78 -8.97 -17.55
N GLY A 178 6.06 -9.64 -18.43
CA GLY A 178 5.49 -10.95 -18.14
C GLY A 178 6.53 -12.06 -17.91
N MET A 179 7.71 -11.97 -18.56
CA MET A 179 8.79 -12.92 -18.38
C MET A 179 9.56 -12.63 -17.09
N MET A 180 9.79 -11.36 -16.77
CA MET A 180 10.47 -10.95 -15.53
C MET A 180 9.72 -11.46 -14.31
N VAL A 181 8.40 -11.30 -14.27
CA VAL A 181 7.56 -11.80 -13.17
C VAL A 181 7.71 -13.31 -12.98
N LYS A 182 7.72 -14.08 -14.05
CA LYS A 182 7.88 -15.54 -13.98
C LYS A 182 9.26 -15.99 -13.49
N LYS A 183 10.28 -15.15 -13.62
CA LYS A 183 11.68 -15.50 -13.32
C LYS A 183 12.25 -14.79 -12.09
N ALA A 184 11.62 -13.72 -11.59
CA ALA A 184 12.17 -12.97 -10.47
C ALA A 184 12.11 -13.79 -9.17
N PRO A 185 13.24 -14.01 -8.48
CA PRO A 185 13.31 -14.88 -7.31
C PRO A 185 12.33 -14.51 -6.20
N ILE A 186 12.07 -13.23 -6.00
CA ILE A 186 11.15 -12.72 -4.97
C ILE A 186 9.72 -13.26 -5.12
N PHE A 187 9.31 -13.66 -6.32
CA PHE A 187 7.98 -14.22 -6.54
C PHE A 187 7.91 -15.73 -6.34
N HIS A 188 9.04 -16.39 -6.08
CA HIS A 188 9.16 -17.83 -5.88
C HIS A 188 9.66 -18.13 -4.48
N GLN A 189 8.73 -18.45 -3.57
CA GLN A 189 8.97 -18.57 -2.14
C GLN A 189 9.18 -20.03 -1.75
N HIS A 190 10.44 -20.42 -1.46
CA HIS A 190 10.79 -21.80 -1.05
C HIS A 190 10.34 -22.11 0.37
N ASN A 191 10.66 -21.20 1.34
CA ASN A 191 10.31 -21.44 2.73
C ASN A 191 8.80 -21.57 2.92
N LEU A 192 8.03 -20.69 2.25
CA LEU A 192 6.57 -20.73 2.28
C LEU A 192 6.05 -22.00 1.56
N GLY A 193 6.65 -22.40 0.44
CA GLY A 193 6.28 -23.60 -0.30
C GLY A 193 6.48 -24.87 0.52
N ALA A 194 7.66 -25.07 1.12
CA ALA A 194 7.95 -26.19 1.98
C ALA A 194 7.05 -26.25 3.22
N ALA A 195 6.79 -25.07 3.84
CA ALA A 195 5.87 -24.99 4.96
C ALA A 195 4.43 -25.36 4.58
N ALA A 196 3.95 -24.87 3.44
CA ALA A 196 2.62 -25.19 2.92
C ALA A 196 2.47 -26.69 2.62
N ALA A 197 3.48 -27.31 2.00
CA ALA A 197 3.52 -28.75 1.76
C ALA A 197 3.46 -29.55 3.08
N ALA A 198 4.22 -29.12 4.08
CA ALA A 198 4.19 -29.73 5.41
C ALA A 198 2.83 -29.59 6.13
N CYS A 199 2.02 -28.57 5.76
CA CYS A 199 0.65 -28.38 6.24
C CYS A 199 -0.42 -29.08 5.36
N GLY A 200 -0.01 -29.80 4.30
CA GLY A 200 -0.93 -30.55 3.43
C GLY A 200 -1.35 -29.82 2.16
N TRP A 201 -0.72 -28.70 1.80
CA TRP A 201 -0.98 -28.02 0.52
C TRP A 201 -0.25 -28.75 -0.63
N PRO A 202 -0.91 -29.03 -1.77
CA PRO A 202 -0.31 -29.80 -2.86
C PRO A 202 0.67 -28.93 -3.68
N VAL A 203 1.84 -28.66 -3.13
CA VAL A 203 2.93 -27.97 -3.80
C VAL A 203 4.22 -28.78 -3.72
N LYS A 204 5.08 -28.72 -4.74
CA LYS A 204 6.30 -29.54 -4.76
C LYS A 204 7.47 -28.85 -4.03
N ASP A 205 7.90 -27.67 -4.51
CA ASP A 205 9.14 -27.05 -4.03
C ASP A 205 8.98 -25.58 -3.65
N THR A 206 8.27 -24.79 -4.48
CA THR A 206 8.07 -23.36 -4.28
C THR A 206 6.62 -22.97 -4.48
N ILE A 207 6.21 -21.92 -3.80
CA ILE A 207 4.94 -21.25 -4.09
C ILE A 207 5.21 -19.98 -4.88
N PHE A 208 4.51 -19.83 -5.99
CA PHE A 208 4.48 -18.60 -6.74
C PHE A 208 3.60 -17.58 -5.98
N LEU A 209 4.18 -16.44 -5.61
CA LEU A 209 3.53 -15.48 -4.72
C LEU A 209 2.18 -14.98 -5.25
N PHE A 210 2.07 -14.81 -6.57
CA PHE A 210 0.80 -14.40 -7.17
C PHE A 210 -0.31 -15.43 -7.02
N ASP A 211 0.01 -16.73 -7.02
CA ASP A 211 -1.00 -17.77 -6.80
C ASP A 211 -1.56 -17.71 -5.38
N MET A 212 -0.72 -17.29 -4.42
CA MET A 212 -1.13 -17.12 -3.03
C MET A 212 -1.94 -15.84 -2.79
N ASN A 213 -1.58 -14.79 -3.52
CA ASN A 213 -2.27 -13.51 -3.39
C ASN A 213 -3.58 -13.45 -4.17
N MET A 214 -3.80 -14.34 -5.14
CA MET A 214 -5.07 -14.40 -5.86
C MET A 214 -6.16 -15.08 -5.02
N ALA A 215 -7.33 -14.47 -5.00
CA ALA A 215 -8.53 -14.94 -4.30
C ALA A 215 -9.67 -15.22 -5.28
N ASP A 216 -10.78 -15.78 -4.78
CA ASP A 216 -12.00 -15.94 -5.57
C ASP A 216 -12.54 -14.58 -6.06
N LEU A 217 -12.32 -13.51 -5.27
CA LEU A 217 -12.53 -12.11 -5.64
C LEU A 217 -11.33 -11.26 -5.24
N ASN A 218 -10.82 -10.44 -6.16
CA ASN A 218 -9.69 -9.55 -5.92
C ASN A 218 -10.10 -8.10 -6.18
N LEU A 219 -10.02 -7.27 -5.15
CA LEU A 219 -10.36 -5.84 -5.17
C LEU A 219 -9.07 -5.04 -5.34
N VAL A 220 -9.01 -4.19 -6.34
CA VAL A 220 -7.85 -3.31 -6.56
C VAL A 220 -8.20 -1.91 -6.10
N ASN A 221 -7.56 -1.46 -5.03
CA ASN A 221 -7.83 -0.18 -4.40
C ASN A 221 -7.00 0.96 -5.02
N ASP A 222 -7.09 1.13 -6.32
CA ASP A 222 -6.33 2.15 -7.04
C ASP A 222 -7.19 2.93 -8.03
N HIS A 223 -6.66 4.04 -8.50
CA HIS A 223 -7.37 4.92 -9.45
C HIS A 223 -7.52 4.22 -10.80
N PRO A 224 -8.75 4.03 -11.33
CA PRO A 224 -8.99 3.29 -12.57
C PRO A 224 -8.23 3.85 -13.78
N VAL A 225 -7.98 5.15 -13.83
CA VAL A 225 -7.26 5.79 -14.94
C VAL A 225 -5.84 5.24 -15.12
N PHE A 226 -5.19 4.78 -14.05
CA PHE A 226 -3.84 4.21 -14.11
C PHE A 226 -3.78 2.84 -14.77
N HIS A 227 -4.92 2.21 -14.95
CA HIS A 227 -5.05 0.83 -15.46
C HIS A 227 -5.93 0.72 -16.71
N ALA A 228 -6.41 1.86 -17.23
CA ALA A 228 -7.40 1.91 -18.30
C ALA A 228 -6.95 1.21 -19.60
N ASP A 229 -5.67 1.22 -19.87
CA ASP A 229 -5.06 0.62 -21.07
C ASP A 229 -5.08 -0.92 -21.09
N TYR A 230 -5.15 -1.58 -19.92
CA TYR A 230 -5.12 -3.04 -19.85
C TYR A 230 -6.17 -3.69 -18.94
N ALA A 231 -6.94 -2.91 -18.16
CA ALA A 231 -7.93 -3.44 -17.23
C ALA A 231 -8.94 -4.40 -17.90
N HIS A 232 -9.30 -4.13 -19.15
CA HIS A 232 -10.21 -4.98 -19.94
C HIS A 232 -9.65 -6.38 -20.26
N ARG A 233 -8.36 -6.61 -20.04
CA ARG A 233 -7.66 -7.91 -20.24
C ARG A 233 -7.52 -8.70 -18.94
N LEU A 234 -7.90 -8.11 -17.80
CA LEU A 234 -7.81 -8.78 -16.52
C LEU A 234 -8.92 -9.84 -16.36
N PRO A 235 -8.67 -10.90 -15.58
CA PRO A 235 -9.72 -11.83 -15.19
C PRO A 235 -10.90 -11.12 -14.53
N LYS A 236 -12.12 -11.64 -14.75
CA LYS A 236 -13.36 -11.02 -14.24
C LYS A 236 -13.45 -10.96 -12.71
N ASN A 237 -12.68 -11.76 -12.01
CA ASN A 237 -12.58 -11.74 -10.54
C ASN A 237 -11.56 -10.71 -10.01
N ILE A 238 -10.99 -9.87 -10.88
CA ILE A 238 -10.18 -8.72 -10.51
C ILE A 238 -10.97 -7.46 -10.83
N VAL A 239 -11.32 -6.70 -9.79
CA VAL A 239 -12.17 -5.51 -9.90
C VAL A 239 -11.43 -4.30 -9.35
N ILE A 240 -11.26 -3.27 -10.17
CA ILE A 240 -10.69 -1.99 -9.73
C ILE A 240 -11.80 -1.19 -9.06
N THR A 241 -11.69 -0.96 -7.76
CA THR A 241 -12.74 -0.36 -6.93
C THR A 241 -12.55 1.13 -6.66
N GLY A 242 -11.39 1.66 -7.03
CA GLY A 242 -11.03 3.04 -6.71
C GLY A 242 -10.20 3.15 -5.43
N PRO A 243 -9.63 4.34 -5.17
CA PRO A 243 -8.79 4.60 -4.01
C PRO A 243 -9.55 4.38 -2.71
N VAL A 244 -8.86 3.81 -1.72
CA VAL A 244 -9.37 3.67 -0.35
C VAL A 244 -8.50 4.47 0.58
N PHE A 245 -9.05 5.54 1.11
CA PHE A 245 -8.37 6.40 2.06
C PHE A 245 -8.59 5.94 3.48
N ALA A 246 -7.56 6.09 4.31
CA ALA A 246 -7.76 6.07 5.75
C ALA A 246 -8.69 7.23 6.13
N PRO A 247 -9.69 7.03 7.01
CA PRO A 247 -10.39 8.14 7.61
C PRO A 247 -9.37 9.14 8.17
N SER A 248 -9.59 10.42 7.97
CA SER A 248 -8.75 11.44 8.58
C SER A 248 -8.85 11.32 10.10
N VAL A 249 -7.83 10.75 10.73
CA VAL A 249 -7.77 10.64 12.18
C VAL A 249 -7.08 11.87 12.72
N GLY A 250 -7.83 12.74 13.38
CA GLY A 250 -7.33 13.94 14.05
C GLY A 250 -7.12 15.15 13.13
N ASP A 251 -6.97 16.28 13.78
CA ASP A 251 -6.64 17.54 13.13
C ASP A 251 -5.12 17.69 12.97
N LEU A 252 -4.71 18.46 11.99
CA LEU A 252 -3.31 18.83 11.84
C LEU A 252 -2.89 19.80 12.96
N ASP A 253 -1.75 19.57 13.58
CA ASP A 253 -1.24 20.40 14.67
C ASP A 253 -1.08 21.86 14.24
N LYS A 254 -1.45 22.79 15.12
CA LYS A 254 -1.44 24.25 14.85
C LYS A 254 -0.07 24.79 14.46
N ASP A 255 1.01 24.26 15.05
CA ASP A 255 2.38 24.65 14.71
C ASP A 255 2.79 24.18 13.31
N ILE A 256 2.33 23.01 12.87
CA ILE A 256 2.53 22.50 11.51
C ILE A 256 1.78 23.39 10.50
N ILE A 257 0.51 23.71 10.80
CA ILE A 257 -0.28 24.64 9.97
C ILE A 257 0.43 25.99 9.87
N ALA A 258 0.79 26.58 11.02
CA ALA A 258 1.47 27.87 11.07
C ALA A 258 2.78 27.85 10.28
N HIS A 259 3.57 26.77 10.39
CA HIS A 259 4.83 26.62 9.66
C HIS A 259 4.60 26.57 8.13
N LEU A 260 3.66 25.75 7.66
CA LEU A 260 3.38 25.58 6.22
C LEU A 260 2.75 26.84 5.60
N THR A 261 1.96 27.60 6.37
CA THR A 261 1.25 28.80 5.87
C THR A 261 1.99 30.11 6.14
N SER A 262 3.12 30.08 6.87
CA SER A 262 3.88 31.28 7.22
C SER A 262 4.63 31.89 6.02
N GLY A 263 4.53 33.18 5.79
CA GLY A 263 5.33 33.93 4.83
C GLY A 263 5.21 33.50 3.36
N PRO A 264 5.91 34.16 2.45
CA PRO A 264 5.96 33.80 1.04
C PRO A 264 6.88 32.60 0.79
N GLY A 265 6.65 31.89 -0.31
CA GLY A 265 7.47 30.77 -0.79
C GLY A 265 6.76 29.44 -0.70
N PRO A 266 7.16 28.51 -1.58
CA PRO A 266 6.54 27.20 -1.67
C PRO A 266 6.67 26.37 -0.39
N SER A 267 5.65 25.57 -0.11
CA SER A 267 5.57 24.63 1.01
C SER A 267 5.69 23.20 0.52
N ILE A 268 6.42 22.37 1.27
CA ILE A 268 6.75 20.99 0.86
C ILE A 268 6.45 20.05 2.04
N PHE A 269 5.79 18.94 1.75
CA PHE A 269 5.64 17.83 2.70
C PHE A 269 6.56 16.68 2.31
N VAL A 270 7.42 16.24 3.24
CA VAL A 270 8.37 15.16 3.02
C VAL A 270 8.05 13.98 3.92
N THR A 271 7.85 12.82 3.34
CA THR A 271 7.69 11.56 4.09
C THR A 271 8.18 10.35 3.30
N MET A 272 8.89 9.46 3.99
CA MET A 272 9.28 8.15 3.45
C MET A 272 8.35 7.03 3.94
N GLY A 273 7.17 7.37 4.45
CA GLY A 273 6.18 6.42 4.96
C GLY A 273 6.70 5.59 6.12
N SER A 274 6.28 4.32 6.18
CA SER A 274 6.73 3.34 7.17
C SER A 274 7.78 2.36 6.63
N SER A 275 7.99 2.34 5.32
CA SER A 275 8.87 1.39 4.61
C SER A 275 10.08 2.05 3.93
N GLY A 276 10.30 3.34 4.16
CA GLY A 276 11.49 4.06 3.70
C GLY A 276 12.75 3.73 4.51
N THR A 277 13.86 4.40 4.16
CA THR A 277 15.12 4.32 4.92
C THR A 277 15.63 5.70 5.27
N GLU A 278 16.49 5.78 6.31
CA GLU A 278 17.04 7.05 6.78
C GLU A 278 17.85 7.78 5.70
N ASP A 279 18.62 7.06 4.87
CA ASP A 279 19.44 7.66 3.81
C ASP A 279 18.60 8.43 2.79
N PHE A 280 17.43 7.89 2.42
CA PHE A 280 16.54 8.55 1.46
C PHE A 280 15.89 9.80 2.07
N LEU A 281 15.53 9.75 3.36
CA LEU A 281 15.03 10.91 4.08
C LEU A 281 16.11 11.99 4.21
N PHE A 282 17.33 11.61 4.54
CA PHE A 282 18.44 12.55 4.71
C PHE A 282 18.81 13.24 3.41
N GLU A 283 18.80 12.55 2.28
CA GLU A 283 19.02 13.17 0.97
C GLU A 283 17.89 14.19 0.63
N ALA A 284 16.64 13.91 1.00
CA ALA A 284 15.56 14.88 0.84
C ALA A 284 15.73 16.11 1.74
N ILE A 285 16.12 15.93 3.02
CA ILE A 285 16.42 17.05 3.93
C ILE A 285 17.59 17.90 3.37
N LYS A 286 18.68 17.27 2.93
CA LYS A 286 19.82 17.96 2.32
C LYS A 286 19.40 18.76 1.08
N ALA A 287 18.49 18.22 0.25
CA ALA A 287 18.00 18.89 -0.95
C ALA A 287 17.33 20.23 -0.62
N LEU A 288 16.52 20.27 0.44
CA LEU A 288 15.82 21.46 0.90
C LEU A 288 16.76 22.55 1.46
N ARG A 289 17.97 22.14 1.88
CA ARG A 289 18.97 23.05 2.45
C ARG A 289 19.96 23.61 1.42
N LEU A 290 20.05 23.02 0.23
CA LEU A 290 21.10 23.34 -0.74
C LEU A 290 21.12 24.83 -1.15
N HIS A 291 19.96 25.45 -1.29
CA HIS A 291 19.82 26.84 -1.72
C HIS A 291 18.79 27.56 -0.88
N LYS A 292 19.26 28.38 0.07
CA LYS A 292 18.39 29.12 0.96
C LYS A 292 17.55 30.19 0.23
N GLU A 293 18.06 30.69 -0.88
CA GLU A 293 17.41 31.65 -1.76
C GLU A 293 16.10 31.13 -2.38
N ASP A 294 15.92 29.82 -2.49
CA ASP A 294 14.66 29.22 -2.96
C ASP A 294 13.49 29.48 -1.97
N ASN A 295 13.82 29.81 -0.73
CA ASN A 295 12.87 30.16 0.33
C ASN A 295 11.76 29.12 0.56
N TRP A 296 12.04 27.85 0.31
CA TRP A 296 11.12 26.73 0.51
C TRP A 296 10.96 26.43 1.98
N LYS A 297 9.73 26.18 2.40
CA LYS A 297 9.39 25.68 3.72
C LYS A 297 9.04 24.20 3.63
N ALA A 298 9.37 23.44 4.64
CA ALA A 298 9.00 22.03 4.64
C ALA A 298 8.64 21.50 6.02
N VAL A 299 7.65 20.62 6.04
CA VAL A 299 7.43 19.68 7.13
C VAL A 299 7.99 18.33 6.73
N VAL A 300 8.89 17.81 7.56
CA VAL A 300 9.56 16.53 7.35
C VAL A 300 9.11 15.53 8.41
N LEU A 301 8.38 14.50 7.99
CA LEU A 301 7.99 13.40 8.87
C LEU A 301 9.12 12.38 8.96
N ALA A 302 9.86 12.42 10.06
CA ALA A 302 10.89 11.44 10.41
C ALA A 302 10.26 10.32 11.24
N SER A 303 9.50 9.43 10.59
CA SER A 303 8.83 8.31 11.28
C SER A 303 9.81 7.50 12.14
N PRO A 304 9.42 7.09 13.37
CA PRO A 304 10.26 6.23 14.22
C PRO A 304 10.71 4.92 13.57
N SER A 305 9.96 4.44 12.56
CA SER A 305 10.34 3.27 11.77
C SER A 305 11.47 3.55 10.75
N ILE A 306 11.76 4.82 10.48
CA ILE A 306 12.77 5.26 9.48
C ILE A 306 14.06 5.64 10.17
N CYS A 307 14.03 6.53 11.18
CA CYS A 307 15.22 6.97 11.90
C CYS A 307 14.87 7.59 13.26
N ALA A 308 15.89 7.75 14.11
CA ALA A 308 15.80 8.58 15.30
C ALA A 308 15.63 10.06 14.91
N ILE A 309 14.80 10.80 15.66
CA ILE A 309 14.50 12.21 15.36
C ILE A 309 15.76 13.07 15.42
N GLU A 310 16.66 12.78 16.34
CA GLU A 310 17.90 13.53 16.57
C GLU A 310 18.79 13.52 15.32
N LYS A 311 18.88 12.37 14.64
CA LYS A 311 19.64 12.26 13.38
C LYS A 311 19.04 13.12 12.28
N ALA A 312 17.70 13.09 12.13
CA ALA A 312 17.04 13.91 11.11
C ALA A 312 17.16 15.42 11.40
N GLN A 313 17.09 15.81 12.68
CA GLN A 313 17.32 17.19 13.14
C GLN A 313 18.77 17.62 12.94
N GLU A 314 19.74 16.74 13.18
CA GLU A 314 21.16 17.00 12.89
C GLU A 314 21.38 17.27 11.40
N VAL A 315 20.79 16.47 10.51
CA VAL A 315 20.85 16.69 9.07
C VAL A 315 20.14 17.99 8.67
N ALA A 316 19.07 18.37 9.34
CA ALA A 316 18.38 19.64 9.14
C ALA A 316 19.19 20.85 9.63
N ALA A 317 20.15 20.65 10.56
CA ALA A 317 21.14 21.62 11.05
C ALA A 317 20.48 22.97 11.45
N CYS A 318 19.44 22.91 12.28
CA CYS A 318 18.69 24.06 12.78
C CYS A 318 18.18 25.03 11.70
N ASP A 319 17.95 24.56 10.47
CA ASP A 319 17.35 25.38 9.42
C ASP A 319 15.87 25.64 9.74
N LEU A 320 15.53 26.84 10.12
CA LEU A 320 14.18 27.25 10.56
C LEU A 320 13.10 27.09 9.47
N ARG A 321 13.49 26.88 8.23
CA ARG A 321 12.57 26.55 7.12
C ARG A 321 12.06 25.12 7.19
N LEU A 322 12.71 24.24 7.99
CA LEU A 322 12.41 22.82 8.09
C LEU A 322 11.86 22.48 9.47
N LEU A 323 10.60 22.07 9.52
CA LEU A 323 9.99 21.52 10.74
C LEU A 323 10.11 19.98 10.66
N VAL A 324 11.09 19.41 11.38
CA VAL A 324 11.30 17.97 11.47
C VAL A 324 10.56 17.41 12.67
N THR A 325 9.68 16.43 12.45
CA THR A 325 8.84 15.87 13.52
C THR A 325 8.66 14.36 13.37
N GLN A 326 8.38 13.67 14.50
CA GLN A 326 7.93 12.26 14.55
C GLN A 326 6.44 12.13 14.91
N ARG A 327 5.77 13.24 15.18
CA ARG A 327 4.34 13.23 15.48
C ARG A 327 3.55 12.68 14.30
N PHE A 328 2.43 12.05 14.61
CA PHE A 328 1.51 11.61 13.55
C PHE A 328 1.01 12.86 12.77
N ILE A 329 1.09 12.77 11.45
CA ILE A 329 0.60 13.80 10.54
C ILE A 329 -0.52 13.22 9.67
N PRO A 330 -1.76 13.74 9.76
CA PRO A 330 -2.81 13.41 8.80
C PRO A 330 -2.38 13.82 7.39
N ALA A 331 -1.92 12.87 6.58
CA ALA A 331 -1.24 13.14 5.32
C ALA A 331 -2.11 13.92 4.32
N LEU A 332 -3.42 13.66 4.27
CA LEU A 332 -4.33 14.39 3.40
C LEU A 332 -4.42 15.88 3.80
N ALA A 333 -4.52 16.17 5.11
CA ALA A 333 -4.59 17.54 5.62
C ALA A 333 -3.27 18.29 5.40
N ALA A 334 -2.12 17.62 5.62
CA ALA A 334 -0.81 18.21 5.35
C ALA A 334 -0.62 18.50 3.86
N ASN A 335 -0.96 17.53 3.00
CA ASN A 335 -0.87 17.70 1.55
C ASN A 335 -1.77 18.86 1.06
N ALA A 336 -2.91 19.12 1.68
CA ALA A 336 -3.78 20.24 1.29
C ALA A 336 -3.07 21.61 1.41
N LEU A 337 -2.10 21.73 2.34
CA LEU A 337 -1.39 22.98 2.65
C LEU A 337 -0.04 23.15 1.93
N VAL A 338 0.40 22.16 1.15
CA VAL A 338 1.70 22.24 0.47
C VAL A 338 1.56 22.39 -1.04
N ASP A 339 2.66 22.73 -1.71
CA ASP A 339 2.73 22.85 -3.16
C ASP A 339 3.27 21.58 -3.82
N VAL A 340 4.11 20.82 -3.11
CA VAL A 340 4.73 19.58 -3.60
C VAL A 340 4.82 18.55 -2.47
N ALA A 341 4.52 17.29 -2.77
CA ALA A 341 4.81 16.16 -1.90
C ALA A 341 6.09 15.45 -2.34
N VAL A 342 7.01 15.22 -1.39
CA VAL A 342 8.25 14.44 -1.61
C VAL A 342 8.12 13.11 -0.87
N ILE A 343 7.97 12.00 -1.61
CA ILE A 343 7.53 10.73 -1.03
C ILE A 343 8.24 9.50 -1.60
N HIS A 344 8.13 8.36 -0.90
CA HIS A 344 8.68 7.07 -1.32
C HIS A 344 7.79 6.27 -2.30
N GLY A 345 6.63 6.80 -2.70
CA GLY A 345 5.76 6.13 -3.66
C GLY A 345 4.84 5.05 -3.10
N GLY A 346 4.76 4.86 -1.78
CA GLY A 346 3.75 3.96 -1.19
C GLY A 346 2.34 4.42 -1.54
N GLN A 347 1.42 3.48 -1.79
CA GLN A 347 0.08 3.79 -2.31
C GLN A 347 -0.65 4.85 -1.48
N GLY A 348 -0.67 4.72 -0.15
CA GLY A 348 -1.38 5.67 0.72
C GLY A 348 -0.81 7.09 0.61
N THR A 349 0.52 7.25 0.50
CA THR A 349 1.15 8.57 0.36
C THR A 349 0.90 9.18 -1.03
N VAL A 350 0.90 8.36 -2.08
CA VAL A 350 0.55 8.80 -3.44
C VAL A 350 -0.91 9.24 -3.50
N GLN A 351 -1.82 8.41 -3.01
CA GLN A 351 -3.25 8.70 -3.05
C GLN A 351 -3.62 9.94 -2.24
N THR A 352 -3.04 10.14 -1.05
CA THR A 352 -3.31 11.35 -0.24
C THR A 352 -2.75 12.63 -0.87
N ALA A 353 -1.61 12.58 -1.56
CA ALA A 353 -1.08 13.72 -2.30
C ALA A 353 -1.96 14.06 -3.51
N LEU A 354 -2.35 13.05 -4.30
CA LEU A 354 -3.22 13.25 -5.46
C LEU A 354 -4.64 13.69 -5.07
N ALA A 355 -5.20 13.15 -3.99
CA ALA A 355 -6.51 13.58 -3.47
C ALA A 355 -6.51 15.05 -3.00
N ALA A 356 -5.34 15.56 -2.59
CA ALA A 356 -5.14 16.99 -2.32
C ALA A 356 -4.81 17.81 -3.58
N GLY A 357 -4.70 17.18 -4.76
CA GLY A 357 -4.32 17.83 -6.01
C GLY A 357 -2.87 18.27 -6.07
N LYS A 358 -1.98 17.60 -5.33
CA LYS A 358 -0.58 18.03 -5.23
C LYS A 358 0.34 17.16 -6.09
N PRO A 359 1.24 17.79 -6.85
CA PRO A 359 2.22 17.08 -7.64
C PRO A 359 3.26 16.40 -6.74
N ILE A 360 3.86 15.34 -7.26
CA ILE A 360 4.72 14.44 -6.50
C ILE A 360 6.15 14.46 -7.06
N VAL A 361 7.13 14.52 -6.16
CA VAL A 361 8.52 14.12 -6.43
C VAL A 361 8.80 12.85 -5.61
N GLY A 362 9.18 11.76 -6.26
CA GLY A 362 9.25 10.49 -5.57
C GLY A 362 10.42 9.59 -5.93
N VAL A 363 10.73 8.66 -5.02
CA VAL A 363 11.69 7.57 -5.20
C VAL A 363 11.05 6.26 -4.79
N ALA A 364 11.29 5.19 -5.52
CA ALA A 364 10.77 3.86 -5.18
C ALA A 364 11.83 3.00 -4.52
N LEU A 365 11.43 2.27 -3.47
CA LEU A 365 12.25 1.28 -2.77
C LEU A 365 11.80 -0.15 -3.09
N GLN A 366 10.57 -0.29 -3.60
CA GLN A 366 9.94 -1.56 -3.96
C GLN A 366 9.22 -1.42 -5.30
N ILE A 367 8.92 -2.55 -5.93
CA ILE A 367 8.30 -2.56 -7.28
C ILE A 367 6.90 -1.92 -7.28
N GLU A 368 6.10 -2.14 -6.24
CA GLU A 368 4.77 -1.53 -6.11
C GLU A 368 4.86 0.00 -6.04
N GLN A 369 5.81 0.53 -5.25
CA GLN A 369 6.07 1.96 -5.14
C GLN A 369 6.53 2.57 -6.47
N GLN A 370 7.31 1.81 -7.24
CA GLN A 370 7.72 2.22 -8.57
C GLN A 370 6.53 2.28 -9.53
N ILE A 371 5.66 1.28 -9.52
CA ILE A 371 4.44 1.27 -10.33
C ILE A 371 3.58 2.50 -10.04
N ASN A 372 3.37 2.81 -8.76
CA ASN A 372 2.60 3.98 -8.34
C ASN A 372 3.21 5.29 -8.87
N LEU A 373 4.52 5.47 -8.71
CA LEU A 373 5.21 6.68 -9.18
C LEU A 373 5.30 6.76 -10.71
N ASP A 374 5.44 5.64 -11.40
CA ASP A 374 5.42 5.61 -12.86
C ASP A 374 4.04 6.00 -13.40
N ASN A 375 2.96 5.54 -12.77
CA ASN A 375 1.59 5.95 -13.07
C ASN A 375 1.40 7.46 -12.90
N VAL A 376 1.87 8.03 -11.79
CA VAL A 376 1.85 9.49 -11.53
C VAL A 376 2.63 10.26 -12.58
N MET A 377 3.80 9.76 -12.96
CA MET A 377 4.68 10.39 -13.95
C MET A 377 4.08 10.34 -15.35
N ASP A 378 3.47 9.22 -15.75
CA ASP A 378 2.79 9.08 -17.04
C ASP A 378 1.53 9.93 -17.12
N ALA A 379 0.84 10.15 -15.98
CA ALA A 379 -0.26 11.10 -15.87
C ALA A 379 0.19 12.57 -15.90
N GLY A 380 1.49 12.84 -15.86
CA GLY A 380 2.04 14.20 -15.82
C GLY A 380 1.88 14.91 -14.48
N ALA A 381 1.59 14.19 -13.41
CA ALA A 381 1.35 14.73 -12.08
C ALA A 381 2.56 14.66 -11.14
N GLY A 382 3.75 14.30 -11.65
CA GLY A 382 4.94 14.24 -10.82
C GLY A 382 6.19 13.75 -11.54
N ILE A 383 7.27 13.64 -10.78
CA ILE A 383 8.59 13.16 -11.23
C ILE A 383 9.05 12.02 -10.33
N ARG A 384 9.32 10.86 -10.90
CA ARG A 384 10.06 9.80 -10.23
C ARG A 384 11.55 9.94 -10.50
N ILE A 385 12.34 10.00 -9.43
CA ILE A 385 13.80 9.92 -9.50
C ILE A 385 14.20 8.45 -9.28
N GLN A 386 15.01 7.92 -10.18
CA GLN A 386 15.54 6.56 -10.02
C GLN A 386 16.34 6.44 -8.72
N ARG A 387 16.28 5.29 -8.06
CA ARG A 387 16.87 5.04 -6.76
C ARG A 387 18.35 5.41 -6.66
N GLN A 388 19.16 5.04 -7.68
CA GLN A 388 20.58 5.38 -7.72
C GLN A 388 20.85 6.88 -7.93
N HIS A 389 19.88 7.63 -8.43
CA HIS A 389 19.98 9.07 -8.68
C HIS A 389 19.29 9.91 -7.59
N TRP A 390 18.80 9.28 -6.52
CA TRP A 390 18.19 9.98 -5.39
C TRP A 390 19.27 10.65 -4.55
N LYS A 391 19.67 11.85 -4.97
CA LYS A 391 20.69 12.70 -4.36
C LYS A 391 20.16 14.12 -4.22
N ALA A 392 20.58 14.81 -3.19
CA ALA A 392 20.12 16.15 -2.83
C ALA A 392 19.97 17.11 -4.04
N LYS A 393 20.98 17.17 -4.92
CA LYS A 393 20.95 18.02 -6.12
C LYS A 393 19.81 17.63 -7.08
N ASN A 394 19.64 16.35 -7.33
CA ASN A 394 18.61 15.86 -8.26
C ASN A 394 17.21 16.04 -7.69
N ILE A 395 17.03 15.80 -6.37
CA ILE A 395 15.78 16.02 -5.67
C ILE A 395 15.37 17.48 -5.74
N ARG A 396 16.30 18.39 -5.41
CA ARG A 396 16.07 19.83 -5.51
C ARG A 396 15.67 20.24 -6.93
N ASN A 397 16.40 19.77 -7.94
CA ASN A 397 16.08 20.08 -9.33
C ASN A 397 14.67 19.58 -9.73
N ALA A 398 14.30 18.38 -9.30
CA ALA A 398 12.96 17.84 -9.57
C ALA A 398 11.85 18.65 -8.87
N ILE A 399 12.04 19.05 -7.59
CA ILE A 399 11.12 19.92 -6.87
C ILE A 399 10.97 21.25 -7.64
N ARG A 400 12.07 21.87 -8.03
CA ARG A 400 12.05 23.12 -8.79
C ARG A 400 11.32 22.96 -10.12
N THR A 401 11.63 21.91 -10.88
CA THR A 401 10.94 21.62 -12.16
C THR A 401 9.43 21.51 -11.97
N VAL A 402 8.98 20.86 -10.89
CA VAL A 402 7.56 20.70 -10.58
C VAL A 402 6.93 22.04 -10.19
N LEU A 403 7.62 22.85 -9.38
CA LEU A 403 7.14 24.16 -8.95
C LEU A 403 7.10 25.19 -10.09
N ASP A 404 8.11 25.19 -10.95
CA ASP A 404 8.25 26.14 -12.07
C ASP A 404 7.30 25.82 -13.25
N ASN A 405 6.77 24.58 -13.31
CA ASN A 405 5.85 24.15 -14.37
C ASN A 405 4.44 23.88 -13.82
N PRO A 406 3.48 24.80 -14.00
CA PRO A 406 2.11 24.65 -13.50
C PRO A 406 1.36 23.45 -14.11
N GLY A 407 1.87 22.85 -15.20
CA GLY A 407 1.31 21.67 -15.81
C GLY A 407 1.21 20.49 -14.84
N TYR A 408 2.18 20.30 -13.94
CA TYR A 408 2.15 19.26 -12.92
C TYR A 408 0.99 19.43 -11.94
N THR A 409 0.81 20.67 -11.43
CA THR A 409 -0.30 21.00 -10.52
C THR A 409 -1.65 20.86 -11.20
N THR A 410 -1.76 21.29 -12.46
CA THR A 410 -2.99 21.13 -13.26
C THR A 410 -3.36 19.66 -13.43
N LYS A 411 -2.38 18.79 -13.74
CA LYS A 411 -2.61 17.35 -13.89
C LYS A 411 -2.95 16.67 -12.56
N ALA A 412 -2.25 17.02 -11.48
CA ALA A 412 -2.58 16.54 -10.14
C ALA A 412 -3.99 16.98 -9.71
N GLY A 413 -4.40 18.22 -10.03
CA GLY A 413 -5.74 18.73 -9.81
C GLY A 413 -6.82 17.95 -10.55
N ALA A 414 -6.59 17.61 -11.81
CA ALA A 414 -7.52 16.78 -12.59
C ALA A 414 -7.67 15.36 -12.00
N LEU A 415 -6.58 14.76 -11.48
CA LEU A 415 -6.66 13.48 -10.76
C LEU A 415 -7.45 13.62 -9.46
N ARG A 416 -7.20 14.68 -8.67
CA ARG A 416 -8.00 14.98 -7.47
C ARG A 416 -9.49 15.03 -7.78
N ASP A 417 -9.88 15.76 -8.81
CA ASP A 417 -11.28 15.96 -9.14
C ASP A 417 -11.99 14.64 -9.49
N THR A 418 -11.29 13.72 -10.15
CA THR A 418 -11.81 12.38 -10.38
C THR A 418 -11.80 11.52 -9.12
N MET A 419 -10.75 11.58 -8.29
CA MET A 419 -10.64 10.80 -7.05
C MET A 419 -11.69 11.20 -6.00
N ASN A 420 -11.99 12.49 -5.87
CA ASN A 420 -12.97 13.00 -4.89
C ASN A 420 -14.42 12.58 -5.21
N ASN A 421 -14.67 12.11 -6.44
CA ASN A 421 -15.95 11.53 -6.85
C ASN A 421 -16.01 10.01 -6.67
N MET A 422 -14.97 9.39 -6.11
CA MET A 422 -14.88 7.95 -5.89
C MET A 422 -14.95 7.62 -4.41
N ASP A 423 -15.72 6.61 -4.06
CA ASP A 423 -15.70 5.95 -2.77
C ASP A 423 -15.27 4.48 -2.98
N GLY A 424 -13.97 4.26 -2.95
CA GLY A 424 -13.40 2.94 -3.19
C GLY A 424 -13.78 1.92 -2.12
N ALA A 425 -14.03 2.35 -0.89
CA ALA A 425 -14.44 1.46 0.20
C ALA A 425 -15.89 1.00 0.00
N THR A 426 -16.80 1.93 -0.30
CA THR A 426 -18.21 1.60 -0.63
C THR A 426 -18.28 0.73 -1.88
N THR A 427 -17.59 1.09 -2.95
CA THR A 427 -17.53 0.27 -4.19
C THR A 427 -17.01 -1.14 -3.92
N ALA A 428 -15.94 -1.28 -3.10
CA ALA A 428 -15.42 -2.57 -2.70
C ALA A 428 -16.45 -3.39 -1.93
N ALA A 429 -17.16 -2.77 -0.99
CA ALA A 429 -18.19 -3.43 -0.18
C ALA A 429 -19.39 -3.88 -1.02
N GLU A 430 -19.83 -3.08 -2.00
CA GLU A 430 -20.90 -3.47 -2.94
C GLU A 430 -20.49 -4.69 -3.78
N VAL A 431 -19.26 -4.69 -4.30
CA VAL A 431 -18.71 -5.84 -5.03
C VAL A 431 -18.60 -7.07 -4.14
N MET A 432 -18.18 -6.90 -2.89
CA MET A 432 -18.15 -7.99 -1.90
C MET A 432 -19.54 -8.54 -1.62
N TRP A 433 -20.55 -7.70 -1.39
CA TRP A 433 -21.92 -8.15 -1.16
C TRP A 433 -22.49 -8.90 -2.37
N ASN A 434 -22.24 -8.40 -3.58
CA ASN A 434 -22.62 -9.11 -4.80
C ASN A 434 -21.95 -10.48 -4.92
N PHE A 435 -20.69 -10.60 -4.50
CA PHE A 435 -19.97 -11.87 -4.48
C PHE A 435 -20.51 -12.80 -3.39
N ILE A 436 -20.75 -12.31 -2.18
CA ILE A 436 -21.26 -13.08 -1.04
C ILE A 436 -22.62 -13.72 -1.37
N LEU A 437 -23.52 -12.95 -1.99
CA LEU A 437 -24.90 -13.35 -2.22
C LEU A 437 -25.10 -14.18 -3.50
N ARG A 438 -24.09 -14.33 -4.37
CA ARG A 438 -24.22 -15.09 -5.63
C ARG A 438 -24.60 -16.55 -5.40
N ASP A 439 -24.06 -17.19 -4.39
CA ASP A 439 -24.25 -18.63 -4.15
C ASP A 439 -25.50 -18.97 -3.35
N GLU A 440 -26.25 -17.97 -2.89
CA GLU A 440 -27.53 -18.19 -2.22
C GLU A 440 -28.72 -18.28 -3.19
N LYS A 441 -28.46 -18.09 -4.50
CA LYS A 441 -29.48 -18.15 -5.55
C LYS A 441 -29.50 -19.50 -6.29
N ILE A 442 -28.78 -20.53 -5.77
CA ILE A 442 -28.79 -21.90 -6.33
C ILE A 442 -29.58 -22.84 -5.40
#